data_ed7f5771be8762774f11d811251f06b2
#
_entry.id   ed7f5771be8762774f11d811251f06b2
#
_cell.length_a   1.000
_cell.length_b   1.000
_cell.length_c   1.000
_cell.angle_alpha   90.00
_cell.angle_beta   90.00
_cell.angle_gamma   90.00
#
_symmetry.space_group_name_H-M   'P 1'
#
loop_
_entity.id
_entity.type
_entity.pdbx_description
1 polymer ?
#
loop_
_entity_poly.entity_id
_entity_poly.type
_entity_poly.pdbx_seq_one_letter_code
_entity_poly.pdbx_strand_id
1 'polypeptide(L)'
;MKILGLIVEYNPFHHGHLYHLNKAKELLNPDLTIAVMSSHFVQRGEPAISDKWTRAQIAIKNGVDLVIELPFVYSVQSADYFAHGAVDILAKLKVTDIVFGSENGNINIFKDIAYTIKNNQKAYNNIVKEQMNLGLRYPDACNQALSLLMNKTVTTPNDLLGLAYVKEIIDHDYPIEMHCIKRTNDFHSLQIEA
;
A
#
# COMPACT_ATOMS: atom_id res chain seq x y z
N MET A 1 11.06 9.17 18.96
CA MET A 1 11.48 7.95 18.23
C MET A 1 10.71 7.95 16.92
N LYS A 2 11.41 7.93 15.80
CA LYS A 2 10.82 7.85 14.47
C LYS A 2 10.76 6.39 14.02
N ILE A 3 9.58 5.88 13.74
CA ILE A 3 9.35 4.48 13.38
C ILE A 3 8.80 4.43 11.96
N LEU A 4 9.59 3.87 11.05
CA LEU A 4 9.19 3.63 9.66
C LEU A 4 8.37 2.34 9.55
N GLY A 5 7.17 2.43 9.00
CA GLY A 5 6.34 1.31 8.61
C GLY A 5 6.41 1.03 7.12
N LEU A 6 6.56 -0.23 6.77
CA LEU A 6 6.51 -0.73 5.40
C LEU A 6 5.44 -1.81 5.29
N ILE A 7 4.69 -1.82 4.19
CA ILE A 7 3.71 -2.87 3.88
C ILE A 7 4.21 -3.60 2.64
N VAL A 8 4.51 -4.90 2.79
CA VAL A 8 5.30 -5.63 1.79
C VAL A 8 4.83 -7.06 1.57
N GLU A 9 5.20 -7.62 0.44
CA GLU A 9 5.05 -9.05 0.14
C GLU A 9 6.40 -9.76 0.04
N TYR A 10 7.40 -9.09 -0.58
CA TYR A 10 8.74 -9.64 -0.82
C TYR A 10 8.71 -11.02 -1.47
N ASN A 11 8.04 -11.11 -2.61
CA ASN A 11 7.72 -12.37 -3.30
C ASN A 11 8.31 -12.49 -4.73
N PRO A 12 9.63 -12.72 -4.88
CA PRO A 12 10.69 -12.71 -3.86
C PRO A 12 11.17 -11.28 -3.52
N PHE A 13 12.05 -11.18 -2.52
CA PHE A 13 12.82 -9.95 -2.28
C PHE A 13 13.82 -9.74 -3.43
N HIS A 14 13.87 -8.56 -4.00
CA HIS A 14 14.74 -8.21 -5.13
C HIS A 14 15.32 -6.80 -5.01
N HIS A 15 16.19 -6.40 -5.92
CA HIS A 15 16.89 -5.11 -5.89
C HIS A 15 15.94 -3.90 -5.79
N GLY A 16 14.78 -3.94 -6.43
CA GLY A 16 13.77 -2.89 -6.32
C GLY A 16 13.22 -2.73 -4.89
N HIS A 17 13.07 -3.83 -4.15
CA HIS A 17 12.68 -3.79 -2.74
C HIS A 17 13.82 -3.22 -1.86
N LEU A 18 15.06 -3.62 -2.14
CA LEU A 18 16.24 -3.07 -1.45
C LEU A 18 16.39 -1.56 -1.71
N TYR A 19 16.23 -1.14 -2.96
CA TYR A 19 16.23 0.28 -3.32
C TYR A 19 15.15 1.06 -2.56
N HIS A 20 13.91 0.56 -2.54
CA HIS A 20 12.80 1.18 -1.81
C HIS A 20 13.11 1.30 -0.31
N LEU A 21 13.57 0.22 0.32
CA LEU A 21 13.95 0.20 1.73
C LEU A 21 15.05 1.24 2.04
N ASN A 22 16.11 1.26 1.24
CA ASN A 22 17.22 2.20 1.43
C ASN A 22 16.77 3.66 1.23
N LYS A 23 15.97 3.93 0.20
CA LYS A 23 15.42 5.27 -0.04
C LYS A 23 14.47 5.73 1.05
N ALA A 24 13.65 4.84 1.59
CA ALA A 24 12.78 5.15 2.73
C ALA A 24 13.60 5.49 4.00
N LYS A 25 14.67 4.73 4.26
CA LYS A 25 15.60 5.01 5.36
C LYS A 25 16.38 6.32 5.16
N GLU A 26 16.84 6.59 3.94
CA GLU A 26 17.53 7.85 3.59
C GLU A 26 16.59 9.05 3.79
N LEU A 27 15.32 8.93 3.36
CA LEU A 27 14.33 10.00 3.48
C LEU A 27 14.01 10.34 4.93
N LEU A 28 13.87 9.34 5.79
CA LEU A 28 13.32 9.52 7.12
C LEU A 28 14.35 9.42 8.24
N ASN A 29 15.48 8.77 8.02
CA ASN A 29 16.46 8.43 9.05
C ASN A 29 15.79 7.84 10.32
N PRO A 30 15.04 6.71 10.19
CA PRO A 30 14.25 6.18 11.28
C PRO A 30 15.11 5.51 12.34
N ASP A 31 14.62 5.54 13.60
CA ASP A 31 15.20 4.78 14.72
C ASP A 31 14.88 3.28 14.61
N LEU A 32 13.74 2.94 13.99
CA LEU A 32 13.24 1.57 13.84
C LEU A 32 12.48 1.42 12.51
N THR A 33 12.68 0.32 11.81
CA THR A 33 11.97 -0.04 10.59
C THR A 33 11.15 -1.31 10.81
N ILE A 34 9.84 -1.21 10.68
CA ILE A 34 8.89 -2.32 10.85
C ILE A 34 8.27 -2.64 9.49
N ALA A 35 8.29 -3.90 9.10
CA ALA A 35 7.57 -4.38 7.92
C ALA A 35 6.38 -5.25 8.33
N VAL A 36 5.18 -4.92 7.85
CA VAL A 36 4.03 -5.82 7.85
C VAL A 36 4.05 -6.57 6.53
N MET A 37 4.19 -7.90 6.61
CA MET A 37 4.43 -8.75 5.44
C MET A 37 3.34 -9.81 5.28
N SER A 38 2.86 -10.01 4.04
CA SER A 38 1.95 -11.09 3.70
C SER A 38 2.49 -12.46 4.12
N SER A 39 1.61 -13.37 4.56
CA SER A 39 1.94 -14.71 5.05
C SER A 39 2.38 -15.66 3.92
N HIS A 40 1.83 -16.87 3.88
CA HIS A 40 2.12 -17.86 2.83
C HIS A 40 1.43 -17.56 1.50
N PHE A 41 0.47 -16.64 1.49
CA PHE A 41 -0.24 -16.20 0.31
C PHE A 41 -0.08 -14.69 0.13
N VAL A 42 0.08 -14.27 -1.11
CA VAL A 42 0.16 -12.87 -1.50
C VAL A 42 -1.23 -12.28 -1.75
N GLN A 43 -1.31 -10.97 -1.91
CA GLN A 43 -2.57 -10.22 -2.04
C GLN A 43 -3.45 -10.72 -3.20
N ARG A 44 -2.87 -11.24 -4.26
CA ARG A 44 -3.59 -11.84 -5.40
C ARG A 44 -4.16 -13.23 -5.13
N GLY A 45 -3.97 -13.77 -3.92
CA GLY A 45 -4.45 -15.10 -3.54
C GLY A 45 -3.56 -16.24 -4.02
N GLU A 46 -2.38 -15.95 -4.55
CA GLU A 46 -1.41 -16.93 -5.00
C GLU A 46 -0.49 -17.36 -3.86
N PRO A 47 -0.01 -18.62 -3.80
CA PRO A 47 1.04 -19.01 -2.89
C PRO A 47 2.31 -18.19 -3.13
N ALA A 48 2.96 -17.76 -2.07
CA ALA A 48 4.25 -17.11 -2.17
C ALA A 48 5.32 -18.10 -2.66
N ILE A 49 6.29 -17.61 -3.43
CA ILE A 49 7.39 -18.43 -4.01
C ILE A 49 8.22 -19.10 -2.92
N SER A 50 8.33 -18.46 -1.74
CA SER A 50 9.07 -18.95 -0.59
C SER A 50 8.24 -18.80 0.67
N ASP A 51 8.54 -19.63 1.68
CA ASP A 51 7.89 -19.54 2.98
C ASP A 51 8.11 -18.18 3.66
N LYS A 52 7.20 -17.83 4.55
CA LYS A 52 7.23 -16.52 5.23
C LYS A 52 8.48 -16.31 6.08
N TRP A 53 9.03 -17.36 6.66
CA TRP A 53 10.21 -17.27 7.53
C TRP A 53 11.45 -16.89 6.74
N THR A 54 11.66 -17.54 5.58
CA THR A 54 12.74 -17.22 4.65
C THR A 54 12.63 -15.77 4.16
N ARG A 55 11.43 -15.32 3.77
CA ARG A 55 11.21 -13.93 3.31
C ARG A 55 11.44 -12.93 4.44
N ALA A 56 11.00 -13.23 5.67
CA ALA A 56 11.26 -12.39 6.84
C ALA A 56 12.75 -12.30 7.17
N GLN A 57 13.48 -13.43 7.13
CA GLN A 57 14.92 -13.44 7.36
C GLN A 57 15.68 -12.59 6.31
N ILE A 58 15.25 -12.64 5.05
CA ILE A 58 15.84 -11.81 3.98
C ILE A 58 15.59 -10.33 4.27
N ALA A 59 14.38 -9.95 4.68
CA ALA A 59 14.03 -8.59 5.04
C ALA A 59 14.91 -8.07 6.20
N ILE A 60 15.06 -8.87 7.27
CA ILE A 60 15.91 -8.54 8.42
C ILE A 60 17.39 -8.38 7.99
N LYS A 61 17.92 -9.31 7.20
CA LYS A 61 19.29 -9.23 6.70
C LYS A 61 19.57 -7.98 5.85
N ASN A 62 18.53 -7.42 5.22
CA ASN A 62 18.63 -6.22 4.42
C ASN A 62 18.27 -4.93 5.20
N GLY A 63 18.05 -5.01 6.51
CA GLY A 63 17.97 -3.85 7.38
C GLY A 63 16.56 -3.48 7.83
N VAL A 64 15.58 -4.36 7.72
CA VAL A 64 14.33 -4.28 8.48
C VAL A 64 14.60 -4.77 9.89
N ASP A 65 14.10 -4.07 10.91
CA ASP A 65 14.37 -4.43 12.31
C ASP A 65 13.33 -5.42 12.86
N LEU A 66 12.09 -5.31 12.40
CA LEU A 66 10.99 -6.17 12.83
C LEU A 66 10.08 -6.51 11.66
N VAL A 67 9.74 -7.79 11.50
CA VAL A 67 8.74 -8.26 10.52
C VAL A 67 7.54 -8.81 11.27
N ILE A 68 6.36 -8.26 10.98
CA ILE A 68 5.07 -8.72 11.51
C ILE A 68 4.29 -9.37 10.38
N GLU A 69 3.72 -10.52 10.66
CA GLU A 69 2.87 -11.23 9.71
C GLU A 69 1.52 -10.51 9.56
N LEU A 70 1.14 -10.18 8.33
CA LEU A 70 -0.24 -9.79 8.01
C LEU A 70 -1.11 -11.06 8.07
N PRO A 71 -2.16 -11.11 8.91
CA PRO A 71 -3.03 -12.27 8.99
C PRO A 71 -3.64 -12.63 7.63
N PHE A 72 -3.75 -13.91 7.36
CA PHE A 72 -4.25 -14.46 6.09
C PHE A 72 -5.57 -13.82 5.64
N VAL A 73 -6.49 -13.58 6.58
CA VAL A 73 -7.80 -12.99 6.32
C VAL A 73 -7.73 -11.59 5.69
N TYR A 74 -6.63 -10.87 5.88
CA TYR A 74 -6.37 -9.58 5.23
C TYR A 74 -5.47 -9.72 4.00
N SER A 75 -4.57 -10.70 4.03
CA SER A 75 -3.53 -10.86 2.99
C SER A 75 -4.11 -11.15 1.60
N VAL A 76 -5.15 -11.96 1.51
CA VAL A 76 -5.75 -12.44 0.24
C VAL A 76 -7.03 -11.69 -0.16
N GLN A 77 -7.10 -10.42 0.15
CA GLN A 77 -8.30 -9.59 -0.03
C GLN A 77 -8.09 -8.46 -1.05
N SER A 78 -9.15 -7.67 -1.26
CA SER A 78 -9.04 -6.43 -2.03
C SER A 78 -8.02 -5.46 -1.40
N ALA A 79 -7.57 -4.47 -2.18
CA ALA A 79 -6.63 -3.47 -1.71
C ALA A 79 -7.09 -2.77 -0.42
N ASP A 80 -8.38 -2.48 -0.29
CA ASP A 80 -8.94 -1.83 0.91
C ASP A 80 -8.79 -2.70 2.17
N TYR A 81 -9.15 -4.00 2.10
CA TYR A 81 -9.02 -4.91 3.24
C TYR A 81 -7.56 -5.25 3.57
N PHE A 82 -6.72 -5.40 2.55
CA PHE A 82 -5.29 -5.57 2.72
C PHE A 82 -4.68 -4.35 3.44
N ALA A 83 -5.02 -3.15 3.00
CA ALA A 83 -4.59 -1.89 3.60
C ALA A 83 -5.10 -1.76 5.05
N HIS A 84 -6.39 -2.05 5.29
CA HIS A 84 -6.99 -2.01 6.61
C HIS A 84 -6.19 -2.86 7.63
N GLY A 85 -5.97 -4.13 7.33
CA GLY A 85 -5.22 -5.01 8.24
C GLY A 85 -3.79 -4.56 8.46
N ALA A 86 -3.10 -4.13 7.40
CA ALA A 86 -1.70 -3.73 7.49
C ALA A 86 -1.51 -2.40 8.23
N VAL A 87 -2.31 -1.38 7.91
CA VAL A 87 -2.22 -0.05 8.54
C VAL A 87 -2.65 -0.10 10.01
N ASP A 88 -3.70 -0.86 10.34
CA ASP A 88 -4.15 -1.04 11.73
C ASP A 88 -3.04 -1.67 12.61
N ILE A 89 -2.33 -2.67 12.08
CA ILE A 89 -1.16 -3.25 12.77
C ILE A 89 -0.08 -2.19 12.99
N LEU A 90 0.28 -1.44 11.96
CA LEU A 90 1.29 -0.39 12.06
C LEU A 90 0.89 0.72 13.05
N ALA A 91 -0.38 1.11 13.05
CA ALA A 91 -0.92 2.11 13.99
C ALA A 91 -0.84 1.62 15.44
N LYS A 92 -1.18 0.36 15.71
CA LYS A 92 -1.07 -0.28 17.05
C LYS A 92 0.39 -0.38 17.51
N LEU A 93 1.34 -0.54 16.60
CA LEU A 93 2.77 -0.53 16.87
C LEU A 93 3.36 0.88 17.00
N LYS A 94 2.53 1.92 16.95
CA LYS A 94 2.94 3.33 17.08
C LYS A 94 3.93 3.77 16.00
N VAL A 95 3.79 3.23 14.78
CA VAL A 95 4.53 3.70 13.62
C VAL A 95 4.23 5.18 13.40
N THR A 96 5.28 5.96 13.14
CA THR A 96 5.14 7.42 12.92
C THR A 96 5.01 7.78 11.45
N ASP A 97 5.61 6.98 10.58
CA ASP A 97 5.71 7.26 9.16
C ASP A 97 5.52 5.98 8.34
N ILE A 98 4.79 6.03 7.23
CA ILE A 98 4.78 4.98 6.22
C ILE A 98 5.38 5.48 4.92
N VAL A 99 6.07 4.58 4.21
CA VAL A 99 6.61 4.83 2.87
C VAL A 99 6.18 3.71 1.94
N PHE A 100 5.62 4.05 0.79
CA PHE A 100 5.25 3.07 -0.24
C PHE A 100 5.76 3.48 -1.62
N GLY A 101 5.91 2.50 -2.52
CA GLY A 101 6.24 2.76 -3.92
C GLY A 101 5.02 3.21 -4.70
N SER A 102 5.17 4.19 -5.58
CA SER A 102 4.11 4.77 -6.40
C SER A 102 4.59 5.01 -7.83
N GLU A 103 3.76 4.73 -8.80
CA GLU A 103 4.03 5.08 -10.19
C GLU A 103 3.92 6.61 -10.40
N ASN A 104 2.99 7.25 -9.72
CA ASN A 104 2.80 8.69 -9.78
C ASN A 104 3.88 9.47 -9.00
N GLY A 105 4.21 9.02 -7.79
CA GLY A 105 5.23 9.62 -6.93
C GLY A 105 4.84 10.94 -6.26
N ASN A 106 3.55 11.30 -6.23
CA ASN A 106 3.07 12.53 -5.58
C ASN A 106 2.04 12.21 -4.49
N ILE A 107 2.48 12.25 -3.24
CA ILE A 107 1.63 11.94 -2.07
C ILE A 107 0.40 12.85 -1.94
N ASN A 108 0.48 14.09 -2.40
CA ASN A 108 -0.64 15.02 -2.29
C ASN A 108 -1.84 14.58 -3.14
N ILE A 109 -1.61 13.92 -4.27
CA ILE A 109 -2.69 13.38 -5.10
C ILE A 109 -3.48 12.33 -4.32
N PHE A 110 -2.82 11.44 -3.60
CA PHE A 110 -3.47 10.42 -2.77
C PHE A 110 -4.23 11.04 -1.60
N LYS A 111 -3.63 12.04 -0.92
CA LYS A 111 -4.28 12.79 0.17
C LYS A 111 -5.53 13.50 -0.34
N ASP A 112 -5.46 14.22 -1.46
CA ASP A 112 -6.59 14.91 -2.07
C ASP A 112 -7.74 13.95 -2.39
N ILE A 113 -7.43 12.79 -3.00
CA ILE A 113 -8.42 11.77 -3.33
C ILE A 113 -9.06 11.22 -2.05
N ALA A 114 -8.26 10.83 -1.08
CA ALA A 114 -8.77 10.25 0.17
C ALA A 114 -9.66 11.24 0.95
N TYR A 115 -9.25 12.50 1.07
CA TYR A 115 -10.09 13.54 1.70
C TYR A 115 -11.37 13.81 0.90
N THR A 116 -11.32 13.79 -0.43
CA THR A 116 -12.52 13.95 -1.26
C THR A 116 -13.50 12.81 -1.03
N ILE A 117 -13.02 11.56 -0.94
CA ILE A 117 -13.85 10.39 -0.62
C ILE A 117 -14.43 10.54 0.79
N LYS A 118 -13.61 10.85 1.82
CA LYS A 118 -14.05 11.03 3.21
C LYS A 118 -15.15 12.08 3.32
N ASN A 119 -14.95 13.22 2.69
CA ASN A 119 -15.90 14.34 2.74
C ASN A 119 -17.18 14.11 1.91
N ASN A 120 -17.13 13.21 0.93
CA ASN A 120 -18.26 12.89 0.03
C ASN A 120 -18.65 11.42 0.10
N GLN A 121 -18.39 10.74 1.21
CA GLN A 121 -18.51 9.28 1.34
C GLN A 121 -19.86 8.73 0.87
N LYS A 122 -20.97 9.39 1.22
CA LYS A 122 -22.30 8.96 0.81
C LYS A 122 -22.49 9.03 -0.71
N ALA A 123 -22.06 10.12 -1.33
CA ALA A 123 -22.13 10.29 -2.79
C ALA A 123 -21.23 9.28 -3.50
N TYR A 124 -19.99 9.14 -3.05
CA TYR A 124 -19.02 8.17 -3.57
C TYR A 124 -19.59 6.74 -3.53
N ASN A 125 -20.08 6.30 -2.37
CA ASN A 125 -20.63 4.95 -2.19
C ASN A 125 -21.87 4.69 -3.05
N ASN A 126 -22.73 5.70 -3.24
CA ASN A 126 -23.89 5.57 -4.11
C ASN A 126 -23.46 5.37 -5.57
N ILE A 127 -22.51 6.17 -6.06
CA ILE A 127 -21.99 6.04 -7.42
C ILE A 127 -21.35 4.65 -7.61
N VAL A 128 -20.49 4.22 -6.68
CA VAL A 128 -19.86 2.88 -6.74
C VAL A 128 -20.94 1.79 -6.84
N LYS A 129 -21.96 1.85 -5.99
CA LYS A 129 -23.07 0.88 -6.00
C LYS A 129 -23.84 0.89 -7.32
N GLU A 130 -24.14 2.07 -7.87
CA GLU A 130 -24.80 2.21 -9.18
C GLU A 130 -23.96 1.59 -10.30
N GLN A 131 -22.67 1.88 -10.33
CA GLN A 131 -21.76 1.35 -11.35
C GLN A 131 -21.61 -0.17 -11.24
N MET A 132 -21.55 -0.72 -10.02
CA MET A 132 -21.56 -2.17 -9.82
C MET A 132 -22.86 -2.81 -10.28
N ASN A 133 -24.01 -2.18 -10.05
CA ASN A 133 -25.31 -2.65 -10.55
C ASN A 133 -25.39 -2.65 -12.08
N LEU A 134 -24.61 -1.80 -12.76
CA LEU A 134 -24.45 -1.77 -14.21
C LEU A 134 -23.44 -2.82 -14.71
N GLY A 135 -22.86 -3.64 -13.81
CA GLY A 135 -21.96 -4.74 -14.14
C GLY A 135 -20.47 -4.42 -14.10
N LEU A 136 -20.07 -3.22 -13.63
CA LEU A 136 -18.67 -2.91 -13.43
C LEU A 136 -18.10 -3.71 -12.25
N ARG A 137 -16.85 -4.14 -12.37
CA ARG A 137 -16.10 -4.70 -11.23
C ARG A 137 -15.83 -3.60 -10.20
N TYR A 138 -15.71 -3.96 -8.95
CA TYR A 138 -15.53 -3.01 -7.85
C TYR A 138 -14.40 -1.98 -8.10
N PRO A 139 -13.17 -2.36 -8.53
CA PRO A 139 -12.12 -1.36 -8.81
C PRO A 139 -12.49 -0.37 -9.93
N ASP A 140 -13.17 -0.86 -10.97
CA ASP A 140 -13.60 -0.03 -12.11
C ASP A 140 -14.72 0.94 -11.68
N ALA A 141 -15.66 0.46 -10.84
CA ALA A 141 -16.71 1.28 -10.24
C ALA A 141 -16.15 2.38 -9.33
N CYS A 142 -15.12 2.06 -8.53
CA CYS A 142 -14.41 3.04 -7.69
C CYS A 142 -13.74 4.13 -8.56
N ASN A 143 -13.06 3.74 -9.64
CA ASN A 143 -12.45 4.69 -10.57
C ASN A 143 -13.48 5.57 -11.28
N GLN A 144 -14.64 5.00 -11.66
CA GLN A 144 -15.72 5.78 -12.23
C GLN A 144 -16.27 6.81 -11.23
N ALA A 145 -16.42 6.42 -9.96
CA ALA A 145 -16.85 7.34 -8.91
C ALA A 145 -15.84 8.49 -8.71
N LEU A 146 -14.54 8.21 -8.72
CA LEU A 146 -13.49 9.23 -8.65
C LEU A 146 -13.52 10.17 -9.88
N SER A 147 -13.69 9.60 -11.07
CA SER A 147 -13.80 10.39 -12.29
C SER A 147 -14.97 11.37 -12.24
N LEU A 148 -16.13 10.93 -11.76
CA LEU A 148 -17.32 11.76 -11.65
C LEU A 148 -17.23 12.83 -10.55
N LEU A 149 -16.56 12.52 -9.44
CA LEU A 149 -16.46 13.44 -8.30
C LEU A 149 -15.33 14.47 -8.44
N MET A 150 -14.22 14.12 -9.07
CA MET A 150 -13.04 14.99 -9.09
C MET A 150 -12.22 14.93 -10.38
N ASN A 151 -12.74 14.32 -11.43
CA ASN A 151 -12.06 14.15 -12.72
C ASN A 151 -10.65 13.51 -12.59
N LYS A 152 -10.50 12.54 -11.69
CA LYS A 152 -9.27 11.78 -11.47
C LYS A 152 -9.54 10.28 -11.55
N THR A 153 -8.51 9.52 -11.89
CA THR A 153 -8.53 8.04 -11.88
C THR A 153 -7.22 7.52 -11.31
N VAL A 154 -7.26 6.35 -10.69
CA VAL A 154 -6.09 5.63 -10.20
C VAL A 154 -6.15 4.22 -10.77
N THR A 155 -5.24 3.88 -11.67
CA THR A 155 -5.32 2.62 -12.45
C THR A 155 -4.12 1.72 -12.26
N THR A 156 -3.00 2.25 -11.78
CA THR A 156 -1.78 1.48 -11.59
C THR A 156 -1.80 0.71 -10.27
N PRO A 157 -1.29 -0.52 -10.21
CA PRO A 157 -1.45 -1.40 -9.05
C PRO A 157 -0.87 -0.82 -7.75
N ASN A 158 0.34 -0.21 -7.80
CA ASN A 158 0.93 0.33 -6.58
C ASN A 158 0.23 1.62 -6.13
N ASP A 159 -0.25 2.45 -7.06
CA ASP A 159 -1.03 3.63 -6.71
C ASP A 159 -2.40 3.26 -6.12
N LEU A 160 -3.03 2.16 -6.56
CA LEU A 160 -4.26 1.65 -5.94
C LEU A 160 -4.02 1.20 -4.50
N LEU A 161 -2.94 0.47 -4.24
CA LEU A 161 -2.56 0.09 -2.88
C LEU A 161 -2.16 1.32 -2.05
N GLY A 162 -1.36 2.22 -2.61
CA GLY A 162 -0.97 3.47 -1.96
C GLY A 162 -2.18 4.32 -1.56
N LEU A 163 -3.17 4.45 -2.45
CA LEU A 163 -4.42 5.16 -2.13
C LEU A 163 -5.18 4.47 -0.99
N ALA A 164 -5.24 3.13 -0.99
CA ALA A 164 -5.89 2.39 0.08
C ALA A 164 -5.21 2.61 1.44
N TYR A 165 -3.87 2.67 1.50
CA TYR A 165 -3.14 3.00 2.73
C TYR A 165 -3.43 4.41 3.22
N VAL A 166 -3.38 5.40 2.32
CA VAL A 166 -3.64 6.80 2.64
C VAL A 166 -5.09 6.98 3.11
N LYS A 167 -6.04 6.34 2.42
CA LYS A 167 -7.44 6.37 2.79
C LYS A 167 -7.67 5.79 4.19
N GLU A 168 -7.09 4.63 4.49
CA GLU A 168 -7.20 3.98 5.81
C GLU A 168 -6.67 4.88 6.94
N ILE A 169 -5.51 5.53 6.73
CA ILE A 169 -4.92 6.45 7.71
C ILE A 169 -5.82 7.66 7.94
N ILE A 170 -6.35 8.25 6.87
CA ILE A 170 -7.21 9.44 6.94
C ILE A 170 -8.59 9.10 7.53
N ASP A 171 -9.19 7.97 7.16
CA ASP A 171 -10.52 7.57 7.63
C ASP A 171 -10.55 7.32 9.15
N HIS A 172 -9.45 6.79 9.72
CA HIS A 172 -9.31 6.48 11.14
C HIS A 172 -8.53 7.55 11.93
N ASP A 173 -8.15 8.65 11.29
CA ASP A 173 -7.38 9.75 11.90
C ASP A 173 -6.11 9.23 12.62
N TYR A 174 -5.43 8.22 12.04
CA TYR A 174 -4.18 7.71 12.60
C TYR A 174 -3.07 8.76 12.50
N PRO A 175 -2.27 8.95 13.58
CA PRO A 175 -1.18 9.93 13.60
C PRO A 175 0.06 9.39 12.87
N ILE A 176 -0.10 9.03 11.60
CA ILE A 176 0.94 8.45 10.73
C ILE A 176 1.18 9.38 9.55
N GLU A 177 2.42 9.85 9.40
CA GLU A 177 2.82 10.60 8.21
C GLU A 177 2.99 9.66 7.00
N MET A 178 2.57 10.13 5.84
CA MET A 178 2.51 9.33 4.63
C MET A 178 3.47 9.88 3.59
N HIS A 179 4.31 9.00 3.05
CA HIS A 179 5.29 9.32 2.02
C HIS A 179 5.21 8.31 0.87
N CYS A 180 5.56 8.71 -0.35
CA CYS A 180 5.72 7.80 -1.45
C CYS A 180 7.05 8.03 -2.18
N ILE A 181 7.61 6.95 -2.72
CA ILE A 181 8.81 6.97 -3.56
C ILE A 181 8.38 6.63 -4.98
N LYS A 182 8.75 7.49 -5.93
CA LYS A 182 8.46 7.22 -7.34
C LYS A 182 9.25 5.99 -7.80
N ARG A 183 8.54 5.04 -8.41
CA ARG A 183 9.15 3.85 -9.01
C ARG A 183 9.95 4.24 -10.25
N THR A 184 11.12 3.64 -10.39
CA THR A 184 12.01 3.89 -11.53
C THR A 184 11.72 3.00 -12.72
N ASN A 185 11.07 1.82 -12.50
CA ASN A 185 10.78 0.85 -13.55
C ASN A 185 9.28 0.83 -13.87
N ASP A 186 8.96 0.79 -15.16
CA ASP A 186 7.59 0.59 -15.62
C ASP A 186 7.12 -0.83 -15.25
N PHE A 187 5.90 -0.96 -14.70
CA PHE A 187 5.30 -2.24 -14.33
C PHE A 187 5.18 -3.23 -15.52
N HIS A 188 5.10 -2.69 -16.74
CA HIS A 188 5.01 -3.46 -17.98
C HIS A 188 6.33 -3.58 -18.75
N SER A 189 7.45 -3.09 -18.19
CA SER A 189 8.75 -3.23 -18.84
C SER A 189 9.15 -4.70 -18.94
N LEU A 190 9.40 -5.15 -20.16
CA LEU A 190 9.98 -6.48 -20.45
C LEU A 190 11.49 -6.50 -20.24
N GLN A 191 12.11 -5.35 -19.94
CA GLN A 191 13.55 -5.23 -19.69
C GLN A 191 13.79 -5.03 -18.21
N ILE A 192 14.63 -5.88 -17.64
CA ILE A 192 15.18 -5.71 -16.29
C ILE A 192 16.36 -4.75 -16.45
N GLU A 193 16.17 -3.49 -16.05
CA GLU A 193 17.30 -2.58 -15.89
C GLU A 193 18.10 -3.00 -14.66
N ALA A 194 19.41 -3.18 -14.87
CA ALA A 194 20.36 -3.63 -13.86
C ALA A 194 20.65 -2.53 -12.82
#